data_82a2dbb585fb84c8cf4875b2a58ed5d2
#
_entry.id   82a2dbb585fb84c8cf4875b2a58ed5d2
#
_cell.length_a   1.000
_cell.length_b   1.000
_cell.length_c   1.000
_cell.angle_alpha   90.00
_cell.angle_beta   90.00
_cell.angle_gamma   90.00
#
_symmetry.space_group_name_H-M   'P 1'
#
loop_
_entity.id
_entity.type
_entity.pdbx_description
1 polymer ?
#
loop_
_entity_poly.entity_id
_entity_poly.type
_entity_poly.pdbx_seq_one_letter_code
_entity_poly.pdbx_strand_id
1 'polypeptide(L)'
;VFKVMGKMFACMSLEKARYVILKCDPEYAIELREKYNEMEGAFHFNKKYWNQIDYTAGVDEKLIKHLIDHSVEEVYKKFTKKVKEEYDRL
;
A
#
# COMPACT_ATOMS: atom_id res chain seq x y z
N VAL A 1 0.39 -11.58 2.94
CA VAL A 1 0.47 -10.40 3.83
C VAL A 1 1.93 -10.08 4.10
N PHE A 2 2.29 -8.82 3.92
CA PHE A 2 3.64 -8.32 4.19
C PHE A 2 3.58 -7.32 5.34
N LYS A 3 4.47 -7.50 6.31
CA LYS A 3 4.49 -6.68 7.53
C LYS A 3 5.86 -6.04 7.77
N VAL A 4 5.83 -4.88 8.42
CA VAL A 4 7.03 -4.24 8.96
C VAL A 4 6.79 -3.95 10.43
N MET A 5 7.69 -4.40 11.30
CA MET A 5 7.56 -4.28 12.77
C MET A 5 6.17 -4.74 13.28
N GLY A 6 5.66 -5.85 12.71
CA GLY A 6 4.35 -6.40 13.07
C GLY A 6 3.13 -5.72 12.47
N LYS A 7 3.31 -4.66 11.69
CA LYS A 7 2.22 -3.93 11.04
C LYS A 7 2.15 -4.25 9.56
N MET A 8 0.97 -4.58 9.06
CA MET A 8 0.76 -4.87 7.65
C MET A 8 0.87 -3.60 6.81
N PHE A 9 1.65 -3.67 5.71
CA PHE A 9 1.72 -2.59 4.73
C PHE A 9 1.31 -3.03 3.34
N ALA A 10 1.29 -4.33 3.07
CA ALA A 10 0.91 -4.88 1.77
C ALA A 10 0.26 -6.25 1.91
N CYS A 11 -0.60 -6.55 0.96
CA CYS A 11 -1.23 -7.85 0.84
C CYS A 11 -1.40 -8.17 -0.65
N MET A 12 -1.31 -9.43 -1.02
CA MET A 12 -1.53 -9.84 -2.39
C MET A 12 -2.79 -10.70 -2.49
N SER A 13 -3.58 -10.46 -3.52
CA SER A 13 -4.76 -11.25 -3.84
C SER A 13 -4.57 -11.92 -5.20
N LEU A 14 -4.94 -13.20 -5.31
CA LEU A 14 -4.81 -14.02 -6.52
C LEU A 14 -6.17 -14.48 -7.05
N GLU A 15 -7.23 -13.72 -6.83
CA GLU A 15 -8.56 -14.05 -7.32
C GLU A 15 -8.67 -13.79 -8.84
N LYS A 16 -9.79 -13.26 -9.33
CA LYS A 16 -10.04 -13.03 -10.76
C LYS A 16 -9.00 -12.13 -11.44
N ALA A 17 -8.51 -11.14 -10.72
CA ALA A 17 -7.40 -10.31 -11.14
C ALA A 17 -6.33 -10.39 -10.05
N ARG A 18 -5.10 -10.14 -10.43
CA ARG A 18 -3.99 -10.14 -9.48
C ARG A 18 -3.81 -8.74 -8.93
N TYR A 19 -4.10 -8.58 -7.66
CA TYR A 19 -4.00 -7.30 -6.97
C TYR A 19 -2.88 -7.28 -5.96
N VAL A 20 -2.15 -6.19 -5.92
CA VAL A 20 -1.37 -5.81 -4.75
C VAL A 20 -2.17 -4.75 -3.99
N ILE A 21 -2.34 -4.96 -2.69
CA ILE A 21 -3.12 -4.08 -1.82
C ILE A 21 -2.13 -3.35 -0.95
N LEU A 22 -2.13 -2.02 -1.04
CA LEU A 22 -1.14 -1.17 -0.37
C LEU A 22 -1.82 -0.09 0.45
N LYS A 23 -1.25 0.17 1.63
CA LYS A 23 -1.68 1.30 2.46
C LYS A 23 -1.26 2.61 1.81
N CYS A 24 -2.10 3.63 1.92
CA CYS A 24 -1.87 4.90 1.26
C CYS A 24 -2.44 6.05 2.10
N ASP A 25 -1.81 7.22 2.00
CA ASP A 25 -2.39 8.45 2.50
C ASP A 25 -3.78 8.67 1.87
N PRO A 26 -4.81 9.05 2.65
CA PRO A 26 -6.18 9.16 2.13
C PRO A 26 -6.34 10.08 0.92
N GLU A 27 -5.71 11.23 0.93
CA GLU A 27 -5.80 12.19 -0.19
C GLU A 27 -5.08 11.68 -1.42
N TYR A 28 -3.91 11.11 -1.23
CA TYR A 28 -3.13 10.51 -2.31
C TYR A 28 -3.84 9.29 -2.89
N ALA A 29 -4.52 8.51 -2.07
CA ALA A 29 -5.30 7.37 -2.53
C ALA A 29 -6.39 7.80 -3.52
N ILE A 30 -7.09 8.90 -3.24
CA ILE A 30 -8.11 9.45 -4.13
C ILE A 30 -7.49 9.92 -5.44
N GLU A 31 -6.40 10.65 -5.38
CA GLU A 31 -5.68 11.14 -6.58
C GLU A 31 -5.26 9.98 -7.48
N LEU A 32 -4.73 8.90 -6.90
CA LEU A 32 -4.30 7.74 -7.66
C LEU A 32 -5.46 7.02 -8.34
N ARG A 33 -6.61 6.90 -7.67
CA ARG A 33 -7.81 6.28 -8.25
C ARG A 33 -8.37 7.09 -9.40
N GLU A 34 -8.28 8.41 -9.33
CA GLU A 34 -8.73 9.30 -10.40
C GLU A 34 -7.77 9.25 -11.59
N LYS A 35 -6.49 9.13 -11.34
CA LYS A 35 -5.45 9.14 -12.38
C LYS A 35 -5.29 7.78 -13.08
N TYR A 36 -5.45 6.68 -12.35
CA TYR A 36 -5.19 5.32 -12.85
C TYR A 36 -6.43 4.45 -12.75
N ASN A 37 -6.92 3.96 -13.89
CA ASN A 37 -8.07 3.05 -13.94
C ASN A 37 -7.75 1.68 -13.31
N GLU A 38 -6.46 1.31 -13.22
CA GLU A 38 -5.99 0.05 -12.65
C GLU A 38 -6.00 0.07 -11.13
N MET A 39 -6.31 1.22 -10.53
CA MET A 39 -6.34 1.40 -9.08
C MET A 39 -7.74 1.70 -8.58
N GLU A 40 -8.12 1.04 -7.49
CA GLU A 40 -9.40 1.26 -6.82
C GLU A 40 -9.27 1.04 -5.32
N GLY A 41 -10.30 1.40 -4.56
CA GLY A 41 -10.31 1.12 -3.13
C GLY A 41 -10.30 -0.38 -2.86
N ALA A 42 -9.48 -0.84 -1.94
CA ALA A 42 -9.32 -2.24 -1.63
C ALA A 42 -10.62 -2.85 -1.07
N PHE A 43 -11.11 -3.92 -1.68
CA PHE A 43 -12.46 -4.45 -1.47
C PHE A 43 -12.73 -4.90 -0.03
N HIS A 44 -11.78 -5.59 0.60
CA HIS A 44 -11.92 -6.13 1.96
C HIS A 44 -11.21 -5.30 3.03
N PHE A 45 -10.83 -4.08 2.71
CA PHE A 45 -10.07 -3.19 3.58
C PHE A 45 -10.78 -1.85 3.72
N ASN A 46 -10.31 -1.01 4.64
CA ASN A 46 -10.79 0.35 4.71
C ASN A 46 -10.32 1.13 3.47
N LYS A 47 -11.23 1.40 2.55
CA LYS A 47 -10.96 2.03 1.26
C LYS A 47 -10.36 3.44 1.38
N LYS A 48 -10.51 4.08 2.53
CA LYS A 48 -9.91 5.38 2.79
C LYS A 48 -8.38 5.31 2.84
N TYR A 49 -7.83 4.18 3.32
CA TYR A 49 -6.41 4.00 3.55
C TYR A 49 -5.76 2.92 2.71
N TRP A 50 -6.54 2.17 1.94
CA TRP A 50 -6.04 1.01 1.20
C TRP A 50 -6.52 1.05 -0.24
N ASN A 51 -5.56 0.98 -1.16
CA ASN A 51 -5.82 0.82 -2.59
C ASN A 51 -5.40 -0.55 -3.06
N GLN A 52 -6.12 -1.08 -4.04
CA GLN A 52 -5.70 -2.28 -4.75
C GLN A 52 -5.32 -1.91 -6.18
N ILE A 53 -4.25 -2.54 -6.66
CA ILE A 53 -3.68 -2.27 -7.98
C ILE A 53 -3.60 -3.59 -8.73
N ASP A 54 -4.21 -3.65 -9.92
CA ASP A 54 -4.05 -4.80 -10.81
C ASP A 54 -2.67 -4.72 -11.48
N TYR A 55 -1.71 -5.46 -10.96
CA TYR A 55 -0.35 -5.42 -11.49
C TYR A 55 -0.18 -6.20 -12.81
N THR A 56 -1.23 -6.90 -13.27
CA THR A 56 -1.24 -7.57 -14.57
C THR A 56 -1.76 -6.65 -15.69
N ALA A 57 -2.26 -5.48 -15.35
CA ALA A 57 -2.86 -4.53 -16.30
C ALA A 57 -1.85 -3.55 -16.94
N GLY A 58 -0.56 -3.85 -16.85
CA GLY A 58 0.48 -3.05 -17.49
C GLY A 58 0.90 -1.80 -16.72
N VAL A 59 0.66 -1.76 -15.42
CA VAL A 59 1.10 -0.65 -14.57
C VAL A 59 2.63 -0.64 -14.48
N ASP A 60 3.23 0.54 -14.58
CA ASP A 60 4.68 0.72 -14.50
C ASP A 60 5.24 0.17 -13.18
N GLU A 61 6.24 -0.70 -13.27
CA GLU A 61 6.90 -1.29 -12.10
C GLU A 61 7.50 -0.23 -11.18
N LYS A 62 8.00 0.87 -11.74
CA LYS A 62 8.55 1.98 -10.96
C LYS A 62 7.48 2.63 -10.10
N LEU A 63 6.27 2.76 -10.63
CA LEU A 63 5.14 3.30 -9.87
C LEU A 63 4.76 2.35 -8.73
N ILE A 64 4.67 1.05 -9.00
CA ILE A 64 4.36 0.05 -7.98
C ILE A 64 5.40 0.09 -6.87
N LYS A 65 6.68 0.13 -7.21
CA LYS A 65 7.77 0.22 -6.24
C LYS A 65 7.67 1.49 -5.39
N HIS A 66 7.39 2.62 -6.01
CA HIS A 66 7.17 3.89 -5.31
C HIS A 66 6.01 3.78 -4.31
N LEU A 67 4.91 3.15 -4.72
CA LEU A 67 3.74 2.99 -3.86
C LEU A 67 3.98 2.00 -2.72
N ILE A 68 4.82 0.99 -2.92
CA ILE A 68 5.25 0.10 -1.85
C ILE A 68 6.05 0.88 -0.81
N ASP A 69 7.00 1.69 -1.24
CA ASP A 69 7.80 2.55 -0.36
C ASP A 69 6.92 3.54 0.40
N HIS A 70 5.96 4.15 -0.29
CA HIS A 70 4.97 5.04 0.32
C HIS A 70 4.14 4.32 1.39
N SER A 71 3.73 3.08 1.11
CA SER A 71 2.95 2.27 2.05
C SER A 71 3.72 2.00 3.34
N VAL A 72 5.00 1.68 3.23
CA VAL A 72 5.88 1.48 4.40
C VAL A 72 6.00 2.78 5.20
N GLU A 73 6.14 3.92 4.54
CA GLU A 73 6.19 5.22 5.20
C GLU A 73 4.91 5.53 5.97
N GLU A 74 3.74 5.20 5.40
CA GLU A 74 2.45 5.42 6.06
C GLU A 74 2.31 4.56 7.31
N VAL A 75 2.81 3.34 7.29
CA VAL A 75 2.84 2.47 8.47
C VAL A 75 3.84 3.01 9.50
N TYR A 76 5.01 3.45 9.07
CA TYR A 76 6.03 4.03 9.94
C TYR A 76 5.51 5.22 10.75
N LYS A 77 4.71 6.08 10.12
CA LYS A 77 4.11 7.24 10.81
C LYS A 77 3.27 6.84 12.02
N LYS A 78 2.72 5.63 12.02
CA LYS A 78 1.87 5.12 13.10
C LYS A 78 2.66 4.40 14.20
N PHE A 79 3.95 4.20 14.01
CA PHE A 79 4.79 3.56 15.03
C PHE A 79 4.92 4.43 16.26
N THR A 80 4.99 3.80 17.44
CA THR A 80 5.39 4.47 18.67
C THR A 80 6.86 4.90 18.55
N LYS A 81 7.29 5.83 19.40
CA LYS A 81 8.69 6.28 19.43
C LYS A 81 9.64 5.09 19.58
N LYS A 82 9.33 4.16 20.47
CA LYS A 82 10.16 2.97 20.71
C LYS A 82 10.29 2.11 19.45
N VAL A 83 9.18 1.87 18.75
CA VAL A 83 9.17 1.05 17.52
C VAL A 83 9.94 1.74 16.39
N LYS A 84 9.83 3.07 16.27
CA LYS A 84 10.61 3.85 15.30
C LYS A 84 12.10 3.69 15.55
N GLU A 85 12.52 3.76 16.80
CA GLU A 85 13.93 3.58 17.18
C GLU A 85 14.43 2.18 16.82
N GLU A 86 13.63 1.14 17.08
CA GLU A 86 13.96 -0.22 16.71
C GLU A 86 14.07 -0.40 15.19
N TYR A 87 13.14 0.16 14.45
CA TYR A 87 13.15 0.12 12.98
C TYR A 87 14.36 0.83 12.39
N ASP A 88 14.70 1.99 12.92
CA ASP A 88 15.83 2.81 12.44
C ASP A 88 17.19 2.15 12.68
N ARG A 89 17.26 1.12 13.54
CA ARG A 89 18.48 0.34 13.79
C ARG A 89 18.68 -0.82 12.82
N LEU A 90 17.67 -1.16 12.05
CA LEU A 90 17.74 -2.30 11.11
C LEU A 90 18.66 -2.06 9.91
#